data_cbe388eff4ca8c5223648e9b9ce33717
#
_entry.id   cbe388eff4ca8c5223648e9b9ce33717
#
_cell.length_a   1.000
_cell.length_b   1.000
_cell.length_c   1.000
_cell.angle_alpha   90.00
_cell.angle_beta   90.00
_cell.angle_gamma   90.00
#
_symmetry.space_group_name_H-M   'P 1'
#
loop_
_entity.id
_entity.type
_entity.pdbx_description
1 polymer ?
#
loop_
_entity_poly.entity_id
_entity_poly.type
_entity_poly.pdbx_seq_one_letter_code
_entity_poly.pdbx_strand_id
1 'polypeptide(L)'
;MRIILLGPTASGKTELSLQIAEELEIPIISVDSRQCYKHLDIGTAKPSEKELQRVEHYNISNLELDEPDSVQAFSERAEVWEKEILSSSDHSFFVGGSTLHLQSLIRPIEDIPSANEDNIAEIESQIDKEGIEPVYNKLNSVDPEYVKTMDGMNRQRIIRALDVWIQTKNLNYLMTHWSSDFKETDKIFTTESIKEWTI
;
A
#
# COMPACT_ATOMS: atom_id res chain seq x y z
N MET A 1 18.69 8.44 -2.35
CA MET A 1 18.04 7.74 -3.47
C MET A 1 17.12 6.66 -2.88
N ARG A 2 15.89 6.54 -3.36
CA ARG A 2 14.96 5.48 -2.91
C ARG A 2 15.21 4.19 -3.70
N ILE A 3 15.41 3.08 -3.00
CA ILE A 3 15.54 1.73 -3.55
C ILE A 3 14.27 0.96 -3.17
N ILE A 4 13.65 0.26 -4.12
CA ILE A 4 12.42 -0.50 -3.87
C ILE A 4 12.60 -1.93 -4.39
N LEU A 5 12.51 -2.92 -3.50
CA LEU A 5 12.54 -4.34 -3.86
C LEU A 5 11.13 -4.94 -3.80
N LEU A 6 10.64 -5.36 -4.97
CA LEU A 6 9.33 -5.93 -5.16
C LEU A 6 9.38 -7.42 -5.48
N GLY A 7 8.34 -8.12 -5.10
CA GLY A 7 8.10 -9.50 -5.54
C GLY A 7 6.98 -10.18 -4.77
N PRO A 8 6.42 -11.26 -5.29
CA PRO A 8 5.37 -12.03 -4.63
C PRO A 8 5.88 -12.69 -3.34
N THR A 9 4.94 -13.15 -2.52
CA THR A 9 5.28 -13.97 -1.34
C THR A 9 6.06 -15.21 -1.77
N ALA A 10 7.02 -15.64 -0.96
CA ALA A 10 7.90 -16.80 -1.24
C ALA A 10 8.85 -16.65 -2.46
N SER A 11 9.10 -15.43 -2.95
CA SER A 11 10.04 -15.18 -4.05
C SER A 11 11.51 -15.04 -3.60
N GLY A 12 11.80 -15.19 -2.32
CA GLY A 12 13.16 -15.03 -1.78
C GLY A 12 13.54 -13.58 -1.40
N LYS A 13 12.58 -12.65 -1.40
CA LYS A 13 12.84 -11.24 -1.05
C LYS A 13 13.54 -11.06 0.28
N THR A 14 13.14 -11.80 1.31
CA THR A 14 13.63 -11.60 2.68
C THR A 14 15.15 -11.75 2.76
N GLU A 15 15.69 -12.85 2.31
CA GLU A 15 17.16 -13.07 2.38
C GLU A 15 17.91 -12.06 1.49
N LEU A 16 17.41 -11.80 0.28
CA LEU A 16 18.02 -10.82 -0.60
C LEU A 16 17.98 -9.40 -0.01
N SER A 17 16.85 -9.01 0.63
CA SER A 17 16.76 -7.70 1.25
C SER A 17 17.69 -7.54 2.44
N LEU A 18 17.89 -8.59 3.23
CA LEU A 18 18.86 -8.55 4.32
C LEU A 18 20.28 -8.37 3.81
N GLN A 19 20.69 -9.11 2.79
CA GLN A 19 22.02 -8.97 2.16
C GLN A 19 22.26 -7.55 1.61
N ILE A 20 21.28 -6.99 0.90
CA ILE A 20 21.39 -5.62 0.38
C ILE A 20 21.47 -4.60 1.52
N ALA A 21 20.63 -4.74 2.54
CA ALA A 21 20.59 -3.82 3.66
C ALA A 21 21.87 -3.87 4.51
N GLU A 22 22.43 -5.07 4.71
CA GLU A 22 23.74 -5.26 5.38
C GLU A 22 24.87 -4.61 4.58
N GLU A 23 24.91 -4.81 3.26
CA GLU A 23 25.96 -4.25 2.39
C GLU A 23 25.90 -2.72 2.31
N LEU A 24 24.68 -2.16 2.33
CA LEU A 24 24.48 -0.71 2.28
C LEU A 24 24.47 -0.06 3.68
N GLU A 25 24.51 -0.85 4.74
CA GLU A 25 24.40 -0.40 6.14
C GLU A 25 23.15 0.47 6.39
N ILE A 26 21.99 0.08 5.81
CA ILE A 26 20.74 0.83 5.94
C ILE A 26 19.61 -0.05 6.45
N PRO A 27 18.64 0.50 7.19
CA PRO A 27 17.46 -0.22 7.62
C PRO A 27 16.49 -0.52 6.46
N ILE A 28 15.60 -1.50 6.68
CA ILE A 28 14.53 -1.88 5.77
C ILE A 28 13.22 -1.24 6.21
N ILE A 29 12.49 -0.61 5.29
CA ILE A 29 11.10 -0.23 5.49
C ILE A 29 10.21 -1.29 4.83
N SER A 30 9.48 -2.07 5.64
CA SER A 30 8.57 -3.10 5.14
C SER A 30 7.34 -2.48 4.48
N VAL A 31 7.06 -2.87 3.23
CA VAL A 31 5.88 -2.45 2.47
C VAL A 31 4.87 -3.60 2.44
N ASP A 32 4.32 -3.89 3.61
CA ASP A 32 3.35 -4.95 3.82
C ASP A 32 2.21 -4.46 4.71
N SER A 33 0.97 -4.73 4.32
CA SER A 33 -0.23 -4.28 5.02
C SER A 33 -0.61 -5.12 6.26
N ARG A 34 0.17 -6.15 6.59
CA ARG A 34 -0.11 -7.06 7.69
C ARG A 34 1.03 -7.20 8.68
N GLN A 35 2.27 -7.11 8.22
CA GLN A 35 3.45 -7.23 9.07
C GLN A 35 3.57 -6.09 10.10
N CYS A 36 2.91 -4.97 9.86
CA CYS A 36 2.83 -3.84 10.79
C CYS A 36 2.10 -4.19 12.09
N TYR A 37 1.18 -5.15 12.08
CA TYR A 37 0.41 -5.52 13.26
C TYR A 37 1.17 -6.44 14.21
N LYS A 38 1.14 -6.15 15.51
CA LYS A 38 1.61 -7.06 16.56
C LYS A 38 0.81 -8.35 16.54
N HIS A 39 1.41 -9.44 16.97
CA HIS A 39 0.77 -10.76 17.10
C HIS A 39 0.34 -11.45 15.80
N LEU A 40 0.54 -10.83 14.63
CA LEU A 40 0.35 -11.46 13.32
C LEU A 40 1.67 -11.94 12.74
N ASP A 41 2.27 -12.97 13.32
CA ASP A 41 3.66 -13.33 13.00
C ASP A 41 3.77 -14.40 11.91
N ILE A 42 3.04 -15.53 12.04
CA ILE A 42 3.21 -16.70 11.17
C ILE A 42 2.55 -16.49 9.80
N GLY A 43 1.27 -16.12 9.80
CA GLY A 43 0.48 -16.03 8.57
C GLY A 43 0.86 -14.86 7.63
N THR A 44 1.69 -13.93 8.11
CA THR A 44 2.13 -12.74 7.37
C THR A 44 3.55 -12.88 6.82
N ALA A 45 4.21 -14.00 7.09
CA ALA A 45 5.63 -14.19 6.79
C ALA A 45 6.50 -13.04 7.32
N LYS A 46 6.20 -12.56 8.53
CA LYS A 46 6.97 -11.54 9.23
C LYS A 46 8.42 -12.02 9.43
N PRO A 47 9.43 -11.16 9.33
CA PRO A 47 10.80 -11.51 9.63
C PRO A 47 10.93 -12.12 11.01
N SER A 48 11.72 -13.18 11.14
CA SER A 48 12.04 -13.83 12.40
C SER A 48 12.87 -12.92 13.31
N GLU A 49 12.91 -13.21 14.61
CA GLU A 49 13.77 -12.47 15.56
C GLU A 49 15.24 -12.44 15.13
N LYS A 50 15.75 -13.52 14.53
CA LYS A 50 17.13 -13.59 14.03
C LYS A 50 17.35 -12.64 12.86
N GLU A 51 16.38 -12.51 11.97
CA GLU A 51 16.42 -11.60 10.83
C GLU A 51 16.31 -10.14 11.29
N LEU A 52 15.43 -9.86 12.26
CA LEU A 52 15.31 -8.52 12.88
C LEU A 52 16.56 -8.09 13.66
N GLN A 53 17.36 -9.04 14.18
CA GLN A 53 18.65 -8.75 14.82
C GLN A 53 19.77 -8.45 13.83
N ARG A 54 19.67 -8.90 12.58
CA ARG A 54 20.65 -8.62 11.52
C ARG A 54 20.54 -7.20 10.98
N VAL A 55 19.31 -6.75 10.73
CA VAL A 55 19.03 -5.46 10.14
C VAL A 55 17.85 -4.82 10.86
N GLU A 56 17.90 -3.53 11.09
CA GLU A 56 16.77 -2.76 11.63
C GLU A 56 15.62 -2.72 10.60
N HIS A 57 14.38 -2.90 11.09
CA HIS A 57 13.19 -2.88 10.26
C HIS A 57 12.16 -1.88 10.78
N TYR A 58 11.65 -1.05 9.89
CA TYR A 58 10.48 -0.22 10.10
C TYR A 58 9.21 -0.90 9.56
N ASN A 59 8.07 -0.52 10.09
CA ASN A 59 6.75 -1.08 9.76
C ASN A 59 6.60 -2.57 10.09
N ILE A 60 7.25 -3.02 11.14
CA ILE A 60 7.11 -4.37 11.68
C ILE A 60 6.59 -4.28 13.11
N SER A 61 5.44 -4.89 13.41
CA SER A 61 4.86 -4.95 14.76
C SER A 61 4.73 -3.59 15.47
N ASN A 62 4.43 -2.55 14.74
CA ASN A 62 4.31 -1.19 15.25
C ASN A 62 2.86 -0.75 15.54
N LEU A 63 1.85 -1.56 15.15
CA LEU A 63 0.43 -1.30 15.38
C LEU A 63 -0.20 -2.40 16.23
N GLU A 64 -1.18 -2.03 17.04
CA GLU A 64 -2.07 -3.00 17.70
C GLU A 64 -3.12 -3.52 16.71
N LEU A 65 -3.78 -4.65 17.05
CA LEU A 65 -4.74 -5.28 16.14
C LEU A 65 -6.03 -4.46 15.91
N ASP A 66 -6.36 -3.59 16.84
CA ASP A 66 -7.51 -2.70 16.82
C ASP A 66 -7.18 -1.30 16.28
N GLU A 67 -5.91 -1.01 16.02
CA GLU A 67 -5.50 0.23 15.35
C GLU A 67 -5.78 0.15 13.86
N PRO A 68 -6.64 1.03 13.32
CA PRO A 68 -6.90 1.04 11.89
C PRO A 68 -5.65 1.47 11.12
N ASP A 69 -5.31 0.74 10.07
CA ASP A 69 -4.27 1.15 9.12
C ASP A 69 -4.88 1.45 7.76
N SER A 70 -4.31 2.43 7.09
CA SER A 70 -4.65 2.81 5.73
C SER A 70 -3.39 3.06 4.92
N VAL A 71 -3.54 3.05 3.60
CA VAL A 71 -2.43 3.38 2.69
C VAL A 71 -1.91 4.79 2.93
N GLN A 72 -2.79 5.73 3.28
CA GLN A 72 -2.41 7.09 3.63
C GLN A 72 -1.60 7.12 4.92
N ALA A 73 -2.08 6.48 6.00
CA ALA A 73 -1.37 6.39 7.28
C ALA A 73 -0.01 5.71 7.13
N PHE A 74 0.08 4.67 6.30
CA PHE A 74 1.36 4.06 5.93
C PHE A 74 2.27 5.05 5.22
N SER A 75 1.77 5.78 4.22
CA SER A 75 2.57 6.76 3.45
C SER A 75 3.15 7.84 4.36
N GLU A 76 2.35 8.37 5.27
CA GLU A 76 2.78 9.38 6.25
C GLU A 76 3.89 8.84 7.18
N ARG A 77 3.73 7.63 7.71
CA ARG A 77 4.77 6.97 8.52
C ARG A 77 6.03 6.70 7.71
N ALA A 78 5.87 6.20 6.50
CA ALA A 78 6.99 5.88 5.61
C ALA A 78 7.83 7.12 5.27
N GLU A 79 7.20 8.27 5.06
CA GLU A 79 7.92 9.54 4.86
C GLU A 79 8.74 9.98 6.08
N VAL A 80 8.22 9.75 7.28
CA VAL A 80 8.96 10.07 8.52
C VAL A 80 10.18 9.19 8.64
N TRP A 81 10.03 7.87 8.50
CA TRP A 81 11.14 6.92 8.57
C TRP A 81 12.16 7.15 7.44
N GLU A 82 11.71 7.43 6.24
CA GLU A 82 12.60 7.74 5.13
C GLU A 82 13.44 8.99 5.39
N LYS A 83 12.85 10.06 5.93
CA LYS A 83 13.58 11.27 6.31
C LYS A 83 14.61 11.00 7.39
N GLU A 84 14.28 10.16 8.36
CA GLU A 84 15.22 9.74 9.42
C GLU A 84 16.41 8.99 8.81
N ILE A 85 16.17 7.98 7.98
CA ILE A 85 17.22 7.20 7.31
C ILE A 85 18.10 8.10 6.43
N LEU A 86 17.50 8.97 5.62
CA LEU A 86 18.22 9.87 4.72
C LEU A 86 19.00 10.98 5.45
N SER A 87 18.80 11.15 6.76
CA SER A 87 19.64 12.06 7.56
C SER A 87 21.06 11.53 7.80
N SER A 88 21.24 10.22 7.70
CA SER A 88 22.51 9.51 7.95
C SER A 88 22.97 8.63 6.77
N SER A 89 22.16 8.46 5.74
CA SER A 89 22.45 7.62 4.57
C SER A 89 22.03 8.32 3.27
N ASP A 90 22.71 7.98 2.18
CA ASP A 90 22.34 8.44 0.84
C ASP A 90 21.15 7.66 0.23
N HIS A 91 20.73 6.58 0.88
CA HIS A 91 19.74 5.65 0.39
C HIS A 91 18.67 5.32 1.43
N SER A 92 17.44 5.13 0.96
CA SER A 92 16.35 4.49 1.70
C SER A 92 15.94 3.20 1.00
N PHE A 93 15.54 2.16 1.77
CA PHE A 93 15.28 0.85 1.21
C PHE A 93 13.91 0.31 1.62
N PHE A 94 13.04 0.16 0.64
CA PHE A 94 11.67 -0.33 0.78
C PHE A 94 11.55 -1.75 0.23
N VAL A 95 10.95 -2.65 1.01
CA VAL A 95 10.82 -4.07 0.65
C VAL A 95 9.41 -4.56 0.88
N GLY A 96 8.77 -5.13 -0.13
CA GLY A 96 7.44 -5.71 0.09
C GLY A 96 6.72 -6.19 -1.16
N GLY A 97 5.43 -6.47 -0.98
CA GLY A 97 4.54 -6.98 -2.03
C GLY A 97 3.17 -6.31 -2.06
N SER A 98 2.89 -5.37 -1.16
CA SER A 98 1.62 -4.65 -1.15
C SER A 98 1.60 -3.57 -2.24
N THR A 99 0.97 -3.88 -3.36
CA THR A 99 0.95 -3.00 -4.54
C THR A 99 0.36 -1.63 -4.24
N LEU A 100 -0.68 -1.54 -3.42
CA LEU A 100 -1.31 -0.28 -3.07
C LEU A 100 -0.41 0.61 -2.20
N HIS A 101 0.27 0.02 -1.20
CA HIS A 101 1.25 0.72 -0.37
C HIS A 101 2.46 1.19 -1.20
N LEU A 102 2.88 0.38 -2.17
CA LEU A 102 3.95 0.76 -3.10
C LEU A 102 3.56 1.92 -4.01
N GLN A 103 2.33 1.90 -4.49
CA GLN A 103 1.82 3.01 -5.29
C GLN A 103 1.83 4.33 -4.51
N SER A 104 1.51 4.29 -3.20
CA SER A 104 1.53 5.49 -2.36
C SER A 104 2.93 6.08 -2.16
N LEU A 105 3.97 5.25 -2.24
CA LEU A 105 5.36 5.73 -2.16
C LEU A 105 5.83 6.44 -3.44
N ILE A 106 5.29 6.00 -4.58
CA ILE A 106 5.69 6.49 -5.92
C ILE A 106 4.82 7.67 -6.34
N ARG A 107 3.55 7.65 -5.92
CA ARG A 107 2.55 8.67 -6.24
C ARG A 107 1.93 9.17 -4.95
N PRO A 108 1.94 10.48 -4.69
CA PRO A 108 1.18 11.03 -3.60
C PRO A 108 -0.27 10.56 -3.71
N ILE A 109 -0.81 10.01 -2.63
CA ILE A 109 -2.25 9.82 -2.51
C ILE A 109 -2.79 11.21 -2.22
N GLU A 110 -3.02 11.99 -3.30
CA GLU A 110 -3.57 13.31 -3.16
C GLU A 110 -5.01 13.20 -2.66
N ASP A 111 -5.28 13.86 -1.54
CA ASP A 111 -6.58 14.31 -1.02
C ASP A 111 -7.82 13.41 -1.22
N ILE A 112 -7.66 12.10 -1.31
CA ILE A 112 -8.82 11.21 -1.26
C ILE A 112 -9.37 11.28 0.16
N PRO A 113 -10.61 11.74 0.37
CA PRO A 113 -11.18 11.87 1.70
C PRO A 113 -11.07 10.57 2.48
N SER A 114 -10.79 10.64 3.77
CA SER A 114 -10.85 9.45 4.63
C SER A 114 -12.22 8.79 4.54
N ALA A 115 -12.28 7.51 4.86
CA ALA A 115 -13.54 6.78 4.87
C ALA A 115 -14.53 7.40 5.88
N ASN A 116 -15.75 7.70 5.42
CA ASN A 116 -16.82 8.18 6.29
C ASN A 116 -17.70 7.02 6.72
N GLU A 117 -17.69 6.70 8.01
CA GLU A 117 -18.38 5.54 8.57
C GLU A 117 -19.91 5.57 8.34
N ASP A 118 -20.51 6.75 8.43
CA ASP A 118 -21.97 6.90 8.23
C ASP A 118 -22.34 6.62 6.78
N ASN A 119 -21.60 7.15 5.81
CA ASN A 119 -21.83 6.89 4.40
C ASN A 119 -21.65 5.39 4.08
N ILE A 120 -20.60 4.77 4.63
CA ILE A 120 -20.32 3.36 4.43
C ILE A 120 -21.47 2.51 4.98
N ALA A 121 -21.91 2.77 6.20
CA ALA A 121 -23.01 2.06 6.84
C ALA A 121 -24.32 2.18 6.04
N GLU A 122 -24.62 3.37 5.50
CA GLU A 122 -25.80 3.58 4.66
C GLU A 122 -25.71 2.77 3.36
N ILE A 123 -24.56 2.82 2.67
CA ILE A 123 -24.33 2.07 1.42
C ILE A 123 -24.40 0.57 1.68
N GLU A 124 -23.78 0.08 2.75
CA GLU A 124 -23.85 -1.34 3.13
C GLU A 124 -25.27 -1.79 3.45
N SER A 125 -26.03 -0.98 4.20
CA SER A 125 -27.44 -1.25 4.48
C SER A 125 -28.28 -1.31 3.21
N GLN A 126 -27.97 -0.46 2.21
CA GLN A 126 -28.64 -0.51 0.91
C GLN A 126 -28.30 -1.80 0.16
N ILE A 127 -27.02 -2.20 0.11
CA ILE A 127 -26.59 -3.45 -0.51
C ILE A 127 -27.28 -4.66 0.15
N ASP A 128 -27.39 -4.67 1.47
CA ASP A 128 -27.98 -5.79 2.20
C ASP A 128 -29.51 -5.91 2.00
N LYS A 129 -30.19 -4.80 1.73
CA LYS A 129 -31.64 -4.77 1.46
C LYS A 129 -32.01 -5.04 0.01
N GLU A 130 -31.27 -4.47 -0.91
CA GLU A 130 -31.65 -4.41 -2.34
C GLU A 130 -30.71 -5.20 -3.24
N GLY A 131 -29.59 -5.72 -2.68
CA GLY A 131 -28.52 -6.35 -3.45
C GLY A 131 -27.49 -5.35 -3.95
N ILE A 132 -26.40 -5.85 -4.49
CA ILE A 132 -25.26 -5.03 -4.97
C ILE A 132 -25.54 -4.31 -6.30
N GLU A 133 -26.41 -4.85 -7.13
CA GLU A 133 -26.64 -4.40 -8.50
C GLU A 133 -27.24 -2.97 -8.59
N PRO A 134 -28.25 -2.58 -7.80
CA PRO A 134 -28.75 -1.20 -7.77
C PRO A 134 -27.67 -0.20 -7.35
N VAL A 135 -26.83 -0.57 -6.38
CA VAL A 135 -25.76 0.29 -5.86
C VAL A 135 -24.61 0.44 -6.90
N TYR A 136 -24.29 -0.65 -7.60
CA TYR A 136 -23.36 -0.60 -8.74
C TYR A 136 -23.89 0.30 -9.87
N ASN A 137 -25.19 0.20 -10.21
CA ASN A 137 -25.79 1.04 -11.23
C ASN A 137 -25.78 2.52 -10.82
N LYS A 138 -25.96 2.83 -9.53
CA LYS A 138 -25.79 4.17 -8.99
C LYS A 138 -24.38 4.68 -9.20
N LEU A 139 -23.36 3.86 -8.87
CA LEU A 139 -21.95 4.21 -9.12
C LEU A 139 -21.69 4.43 -10.61
N ASN A 140 -22.20 3.55 -11.48
CA ASN A 140 -22.05 3.69 -12.92
C ASN A 140 -22.72 4.96 -13.49
N SER A 141 -23.78 5.44 -12.87
CA SER A 141 -24.43 6.69 -13.28
C SER A 141 -23.64 7.94 -12.88
N VAL A 142 -22.82 7.86 -11.83
CA VAL A 142 -22.08 9.02 -11.29
C VAL A 142 -20.60 9.00 -11.67
N ASP A 143 -20.00 7.82 -11.89
CA ASP A 143 -18.61 7.68 -12.34
C ASP A 143 -18.44 6.48 -13.29
N PRO A 144 -18.93 6.59 -14.53
CA PRO A 144 -18.86 5.49 -15.51
C PRO A 144 -17.43 5.17 -15.93
N GLU A 145 -16.50 6.13 -15.89
CA GLU A 145 -15.11 5.90 -16.27
C GLU A 145 -14.39 5.04 -15.21
N TYR A 146 -14.61 5.33 -13.93
CA TYR A 146 -14.09 4.47 -12.87
C TYR A 146 -14.66 3.05 -12.95
N VAL A 147 -15.96 2.91 -13.21
CA VAL A 147 -16.60 1.60 -13.33
C VAL A 147 -15.99 0.75 -14.46
N LYS A 148 -15.58 1.34 -15.59
CA LYS A 148 -14.89 0.65 -16.69
C LYS A 148 -13.56 0.03 -16.26
N THR A 149 -12.90 0.57 -15.23
CA THR A 149 -11.64 0.04 -14.70
C THR A 149 -11.83 -1.10 -13.70
N MET A 150 -13.07 -1.33 -13.26
CA MET A 150 -13.37 -2.34 -12.27
C MET A 150 -13.47 -3.72 -12.89
N ASP A 151 -12.85 -4.71 -12.25
CA ASP A 151 -13.05 -6.12 -12.59
C ASP A 151 -14.28 -6.65 -11.82
N GLY A 152 -15.44 -6.53 -12.44
CA GLY A 152 -16.72 -6.94 -11.87
C GLY A 152 -17.26 -6.07 -10.74
N MET A 153 -18.29 -6.56 -10.06
CA MET A 153 -18.99 -5.85 -8.96
C MET A 153 -18.30 -6.09 -7.61
N ASN A 154 -17.09 -5.56 -7.45
CA ASN A 154 -16.37 -5.66 -6.19
C ASN A 154 -17.02 -4.77 -5.11
N ARG A 155 -17.63 -5.40 -4.08
CA ARG A 155 -18.38 -4.73 -3.01
C ARG A 155 -17.57 -3.60 -2.35
N GLN A 156 -16.34 -3.87 -1.96
CA GLN A 156 -15.50 -2.89 -1.25
C GLN A 156 -15.16 -1.68 -2.15
N ARG A 157 -14.84 -1.93 -3.42
CA ARG A 157 -14.56 -0.85 -4.38
C ARG A 157 -15.78 0.01 -4.66
N ILE A 158 -16.98 -0.59 -4.79
CA ILE A 158 -18.23 0.13 -4.98
C ILE A 158 -18.54 1.02 -3.79
N ILE A 159 -18.48 0.48 -2.56
CA ILE A 159 -18.72 1.22 -1.33
C ILE A 159 -17.76 2.41 -1.23
N ARG A 160 -16.46 2.18 -1.42
CA ARG A 160 -15.47 3.24 -1.31
C ARG A 160 -15.62 4.31 -2.37
N ALA A 161 -15.90 3.95 -3.59
CA ALA A 161 -16.11 4.91 -4.68
C ALA A 161 -17.34 5.79 -4.44
N LEU A 162 -18.43 5.21 -3.97
CA LEU A 162 -19.62 5.99 -3.63
C LEU A 162 -19.42 6.87 -2.40
N ASP A 163 -18.69 6.40 -1.38
CA ASP A 163 -18.32 7.22 -0.22
C ASP A 163 -17.52 8.46 -0.66
N VAL A 164 -16.48 8.28 -1.48
CA VAL A 164 -15.72 9.39 -2.03
C VAL A 164 -16.61 10.34 -2.85
N TRP A 165 -17.48 9.81 -3.69
CA TRP A 165 -18.40 10.65 -4.46
C TRP A 165 -19.38 11.42 -3.57
N ILE A 166 -19.92 10.79 -2.52
CA ILE A 166 -20.82 11.47 -1.58
C ILE A 166 -20.12 12.65 -0.91
N GLN A 167 -18.88 12.49 -0.52
CA GLN A 167 -18.08 13.50 0.16
C GLN A 167 -17.65 14.65 -0.79
N THR A 168 -17.23 14.32 -2.00
CA THR A 168 -16.62 15.29 -2.93
C THR A 168 -17.58 15.85 -3.96
N LYS A 169 -18.63 15.09 -4.31
CA LYS A 169 -19.52 15.34 -5.46
C LYS A 169 -18.77 15.51 -6.79
N ASN A 170 -17.54 15.04 -6.84
CA ASN A 170 -16.70 15.14 -8.01
C ASN A 170 -16.79 13.86 -8.84
N LEU A 171 -17.19 14.00 -10.10
CA LEU A 171 -17.16 12.93 -11.09
C LEU A 171 -15.72 12.67 -11.50
N ASN A 172 -15.37 11.40 -11.67
CA ASN A 172 -14.04 10.96 -12.06
C ASN A 172 -12.93 11.28 -11.02
N TYR A 173 -13.29 11.59 -9.78
CA TYR A 173 -12.32 11.94 -8.73
C TYR A 173 -11.22 10.88 -8.57
N LEU A 174 -11.62 9.60 -8.52
CA LEU A 174 -10.69 8.49 -8.40
C LEU A 174 -9.82 8.29 -9.64
N MET A 175 -10.30 8.66 -10.83
CA MET A 175 -9.54 8.55 -12.08
C MET A 175 -8.51 9.66 -12.24
N THR A 176 -8.85 10.90 -11.88
CA THR A 176 -7.95 12.05 -12.03
C THR A 176 -6.76 12.00 -11.08
N HIS A 177 -6.91 11.36 -9.92
CA HIS A 177 -5.86 11.21 -8.92
C HIS A 177 -5.00 9.96 -9.10
N TRP A 178 -5.24 9.17 -10.15
CA TRP A 178 -4.49 7.96 -10.48
C TRP A 178 -3.53 8.14 -11.66
N SER A 179 -3.03 9.35 -11.89
CA SER A 179 -2.15 9.64 -13.03
C SER A 179 -0.72 9.11 -12.85
N SER A 180 -0.02 8.95 -13.97
CA SER A 180 1.01 7.94 -14.20
C SER A 180 2.47 8.42 -14.14
N ASP A 181 2.84 9.43 -13.38
CA ASP A 181 4.21 9.94 -13.45
C ASP A 181 5.11 9.36 -12.35
N PHE A 182 5.95 8.38 -12.72
CA PHE A 182 7.08 7.95 -11.91
C PHE A 182 8.12 9.08 -11.83
N LYS A 183 8.67 9.35 -10.65
CA LYS A 183 9.84 10.20 -10.54
C LYS A 183 11.04 9.44 -11.12
N GLU A 184 11.77 10.06 -12.02
CA GLU A 184 12.96 9.50 -12.69
C GLU A 184 14.07 9.05 -11.70
N THR A 185 13.97 9.46 -10.43
CA THR A 185 14.92 9.17 -9.36
C THR A 185 14.68 7.84 -8.63
N ASP A 186 13.52 7.19 -8.84
CA ASP A 186 13.18 5.97 -8.13
C ASP A 186 13.67 4.74 -8.90
N LYS A 187 14.48 3.89 -8.25
CA LYS A 187 14.92 2.62 -8.81
C LYS A 187 14.08 1.48 -8.23
N ILE A 188 13.28 0.86 -9.08
CA ILE A 188 12.43 -0.28 -8.74
C ILE A 188 13.09 -1.56 -9.26
N PHE A 189 13.31 -2.50 -8.36
CA PHE A 189 13.84 -3.81 -8.67
C PHE A 189 12.78 -4.88 -8.39
N THR A 190 12.61 -5.81 -9.31
CA THR A 190 11.82 -7.03 -9.06
C THR A 190 12.75 -8.19 -8.76
N THR A 191 12.27 -9.17 -8.02
CA THR A 191 13.04 -10.40 -7.76
C THR A 191 13.40 -11.16 -9.05
N GLU A 192 12.68 -10.94 -10.14
CA GLU A 192 12.99 -11.51 -11.46
C GLU A 192 14.14 -10.75 -12.14
N SER A 193 14.15 -9.43 -12.08
CA SER A 193 15.22 -8.61 -12.66
C SER A 193 16.57 -8.80 -11.97
N ILE A 194 16.59 -9.21 -10.70
CA ILE A 194 17.84 -9.42 -9.94
C ILE A 194 18.43 -10.80 -10.21
N LYS A 195 17.66 -11.80 -10.63
CA LYS A 195 18.20 -13.12 -11.02
C LYS A 195 19.15 -13.06 -12.22
N GLU A 196 19.11 -11.98 -12.99
CA GLU A 196 20.04 -11.73 -14.09
C GLU A 196 21.37 -11.10 -13.64
N TRP A 197 21.45 -10.66 -12.37
CA TRP A 197 22.67 -10.13 -11.77
C TRP A 197 23.41 -11.29 -11.09
N THR A 198 24.08 -12.09 -11.89
CA THR A 198 25.02 -13.09 -11.37
C THR A 198 26.23 -12.35 -10.81
N ILE A 199 26.39 -12.42 -9.49
CA ILE A 199 27.63 -12.05 -8.80
C ILE A 199 28.73 -13.05 -9.12
#